data_ab735093395277fc6a056ef72a87ed59
#
_entry.id   ab735093395277fc6a056ef72a87ed59
#
_cell.length_a   1.000
_cell.length_b   1.000
_cell.length_c   1.000
_cell.angle_alpha   90.00
_cell.angle_beta   90.00
_cell.angle_gamma   90.00
#
_symmetry.space_group_name_H-M   'P 1'
#
loop_
_entity.id
_entity.type
_entity.pdbx_description
1 polymer ?
#
loop_
_entity_poly.entity_id
_entity_poly.type
_entity_poly.pdbx_seq_one_letter_code
_entity_poly.pdbx_strand_id
1 'polypeptide(L)'
;MRRFGFFIFILVSIIFCTENKKLGQTGFQFLSVTSDARSGGMADAMTTIHDKSTSLFSNPAGLSKQIELFDINFSSNEWIAGIKHDAFSLSYSPSNGQLGVFGFSLLNVDYGELQGTMVWDNSQGFI
;
A
#
# COMPACT_ATOMS: atom_id res chain seq x y z
N MET A 1 -1.76 11.02 43.88
CA MET A 1 -1.21 12.17 43.11
C MET A 1 -0.46 11.77 41.84
N ARG A 2 0.39 10.73 41.81
CA ARG A 2 1.13 10.31 40.59
C ARG A 2 0.24 9.86 39.41
N ARG A 3 -0.93 9.27 39.66
CA ARG A 3 -1.86 8.81 38.60
C ARG A 3 -2.61 9.97 37.93
N PHE A 4 -2.82 11.06 38.64
CA PHE A 4 -3.48 12.27 38.11
C PHE A 4 -2.58 13.02 37.10
N GLY A 5 -1.28 13.06 37.36
CA GLY A 5 -0.31 13.70 36.44
C GLY A 5 -0.19 12.97 35.10
N PHE A 6 -0.33 11.64 35.11
CA PHE A 6 -0.30 10.82 33.89
C PHE A 6 -1.52 11.09 32.98
N PHE A 7 -2.71 11.24 33.56
CA PHE A 7 -3.92 11.61 32.82
C PHE A 7 -3.84 13.01 32.21
N ILE A 8 -3.30 13.96 32.94
CA ILE A 8 -3.11 15.34 32.45
C ILE A 8 -2.10 15.34 31.27
N PHE A 9 -1.03 14.55 31.34
CA PHE A 9 -0.04 14.45 30.29
C PHE A 9 -0.62 13.87 28.99
N ILE A 10 -1.48 12.83 29.08
CA ILE A 10 -2.19 12.26 27.93
C ILE A 10 -3.16 13.28 27.33
N LEU A 11 -3.86 14.04 28.16
CA LEU A 11 -4.86 15.02 27.72
C LEU A 11 -4.19 16.22 27.01
N VAL A 12 -3.02 16.63 27.46
CA VAL A 12 -2.23 17.71 26.85
C VAL A 12 -1.64 17.26 25.51
N SER A 13 -1.22 16.00 25.36
CA SER A 13 -0.69 15.51 24.07
C SER A 13 -1.75 15.43 22.96
N ILE A 14 -3.03 15.32 23.29
CA ILE A 14 -4.13 15.34 22.30
C ILE A 14 -4.38 16.77 21.76
N ILE A 15 -4.11 17.80 22.55
CA ILE A 15 -4.35 19.21 22.18
C ILE A 15 -3.30 19.70 21.17
N PHE A 16 -2.11 19.12 21.12
CA PHE A 16 -1.04 19.51 20.20
C PHE A 16 -1.09 18.82 18.83
N CYS A 17 -2.16 18.06 18.53
CA CYS A 17 -2.39 17.54 17.19
C CYS A 17 -2.81 18.72 16.28
N THR A 18 -1.83 19.48 15.80
CA THR A 18 -2.06 20.52 14.80
C THR A 18 -2.43 19.86 13.48
N GLU A 19 -3.63 20.18 13.00
CA GLU A 19 -4.12 19.76 11.70
C GLU A 19 -3.24 20.40 10.60
N ASN A 20 -2.23 19.65 10.16
CA ASN A 20 -1.44 20.04 9.01
C ASN A 20 -2.28 19.81 7.73
N LYS A 21 -2.97 20.85 7.27
CA LYS A 21 -3.64 20.88 5.97
C LYS A 21 -2.61 20.89 4.83
N LYS A 22 -1.91 19.79 4.66
CA LYS A 22 -1.06 19.58 3.48
C LYS A 22 -1.88 18.92 2.39
N LEU A 23 -2.69 19.72 1.71
CA LEU A 23 -3.43 19.29 0.53
C LEU A 23 -2.43 18.90 -0.57
N GLY A 24 -2.51 17.67 -1.06
CA GLY A 24 -1.72 17.19 -2.19
C GLY A 24 -0.28 16.79 -1.89
N GLN A 25 0.15 16.70 -0.62
CA GLN A 25 1.52 16.31 -0.23
C GLN A 25 1.61 14.94 0.47
N THR A 26 0.59 14.11 0.37
CA THR A 26 0.65 12.73 0.87
C THR A 26 1.51 11.89 -0.06
N GLY A 27 2.64 11.39 0.44
CA GLY A 27 3.46 10.42 -0.28
C GLY A 27 2.81 9.04 -0.36
N PHE A 28 3.32 8.20 -1.23
CA PHE A 28 2.93 6.79 -1.35
C PHE A 28 1.45 6.53 -1.67
N GLN A 29 0.78 7.46 -2.33
CA GLN A 29 -0.62 7.32 -2.76
C GLN A 29 -0.87 6.07 -3.64
N PHE A 30 0.14 5.63 -4.37
CA PHE A 30 0.08 4.43 -5.18
C PHE A 30 -0.20 3.15 -4.37
N LEU A 31 0.09 3.15 -3.06
CA LEU A 31 -0.21 2.02 -2.18
C LEU A 31 -1.70 1.87 -1.87
N SER A 32 -2.51 2.89 -2.15
CA SER A 32 -3.97 2.81 -2.02
C SER A 32 -4.65 2.18 -3.25
N VAL A 33 -3.89 1.97 -4.33
CA VAL A 33 -4.41 1.35 -5.54
C VAL A 33 -4.33 -0.17 -5.38
N THR A 34 -5.44 -0.81 -5.68
CA THR A 34 -5.56 -2.27 -5.64
C THR A 34 -4.54 -2.95 -6.53
N SER A 35 -3.78 -3.88 -5.97
CA SER A 35 -2.70 -4.57 -6.68
C SER A 35 -3.13 -5.82 -7.44
N ASP A 36 -4.37 -6.33 -7.21
CA ASP A 36 -4.85 -7.54 -7.86
C ASP A 36 -6.33 -7.42 -8.27
N ALA A 37 -6.74 -8.20 -9.29
CA ALA A 37 -8.08 -8.13 -9.87
C ALA A 37 -9.17 -8.59 -8.89
N ARG A 38 -8.89 -9.54 -8.00
CA ARG A 38 -9.87 -10.00 -7.01
C ARG A 38 -10.14 -8.93 -5.97
N SER A 39 -9.09 -8.32 -5.46
CA SER A 39 -9.18 -7.20 -4.53
C SER A 39 -9.95 -6.03 -5.16
N GLY A 40 -9.66 -5.70 -6.43
CA GLY A 40 -10.39 -4.68 -7.17
C GLY A 40 -11.88 -4.97 -7.30
N GLY A 41 -12.24 -6.22 -7.63
CA GLY A 41 -13.64 -6.65 -7.72
C GLY A 41 -14.39 -6.61 -6.38
N MET A 42 -13.67 -6.65 -5.26
CA MET A 42 -14.22 -6.60 -3.89
C MET A 42 -14.09 -5.21 -3.24
N ALA A 43 -13.79 -4.18 -4.03
CA ALA A 43 -13.56 -2.82 -3.54
C ALA A 43 -12.54 -2.79 -2.38
N ASP A 44 -11.48 -3.57 -2.50
CA ASP A 44 -10.36 -3.72 -1.54
C ASP A 44 -10.76 -4.34 -0.17
N ALA A 45 -11.91 -5.01 -0.09
CA ALA A 45 -12.39 -5.66 1.12
C ALA A 45 -11.70 -7.01 1.38
N MET A 46 -10.35 -7.03 1.34
CA MET A 46 -9.52 -8.25 1.44
C MET A 46 -8.91 -8.51 2.82
N THR A 47 -9.03 -7.60 3.76
CA THR A 47 -8.32 -7.65 5.06
C THR A 47 -8.54 -8.94 5.85
N THR A 48 -9.74 -9.53 5.75
CA THR A 48 -10.11 -10.76 6.47
C THR A 48 -10.01 -12.03 5.62
N ILE A 49 -9.72 -11.86 4.32
CA ILE A 49 -9.65 -12.99 3.39
C ILE A 49 -8.23 -13.55 3.38
N HIS A 50 -8.16 -14.88 3.51
CA HIS A 50 -6.89 -15.61 3.42
C HIS A 50 -6.67 -16.03 1.97
N ASP A 51 -5.86 -15.31 1.24
CA ASP A 51 -5.67 -15.47 -0.19
C ASP A 51 -4.20 -15.73 -0.57
N LYS A 52 -3.57 -16.65 0.12
CA LYS A 52 -2.22 -17.16 -0.19
C LYS A 52 -1.20 -16.00 -0.35
N SER A 53 -0.39 -16.01 -1.42
CA SER A 53 0.65 -15.00 -1.65
C SER A 53 0.10 -13.58 -1.87
N THR A 54 -1.13 -13.43 -2.42
CA THR A 54 -1.75 -12.12 -2.63
C THR A 54 -2.11 -11.42 -1.32
N SER A 55 -2.25 -12.17 -0.22
CA SER A 55 -2.44 -11.61 1.12
C SER A 55 -1.30 -10.67 1.55
N LEU A 56 -0.11 -10.77 0.94
CA LEU A 56 1.02 -9.87 1.21
C LEU A 56 0.70 -8.40 0.94
N PHE A 57 -0.23 -8.11 0.02
CA PHE A 57 -0.62 -6.75 -0.31
C PHE A 57 -1.74 -6.20 0.58
N SER A 58 -2.55 -7.05 1.19
CA SER A 58 -3.69 -6.64 2.02
C SER A 58 -3.47 -6.89 3.51
N ASN A 59 -3.23 -8.14 3.88
CA ASN A 59 -2.99 -8.56 5.25
C ASN A 59 -2.03 -9.75 5.29
N PRO A 60 -0.73 -9.52 5.51
CA PRO A 60 0.29 -10.59 5.52
C PRO A 60 0.01 -11.73 6.51
N ALA A 61 -0.77 -11.49 7.57
CA ALA A 61 -1.19 -12.54 8.49
C ALA A 61 -2.03 -13.62 7.82
N GLY A 62 -2.67 -13.31 6.68
CA GLY A 62 -3.41 -14.27 5.86
C GLY A 62 -2.57 -15.43 5.34
N LEU A 63 -1.26 -15.23 5.18
CA LEU A 63 -0.33 -16.29 4.78
C LEU A 63 -0.28 -17.46 5.76
N SER A 64 -0.54 -17.22 7.05
CA SER A 64 -0.49 -18.26 8.08
C SER A 64 -1.45 -19.42 7.85
N LYS A 65 -2.43 -19.25 6.98
CA LYS A 65 -3.42 -20.27 6.60
C LYS A 65 -3.07 -21.03 5.33
N GLN A 66 -1.93 -20.71 4.72
CA GLN A 66 -1.50 -21.41 3.51
C GLN A 66 -1.10 -22.86 3.82
N ILE A 67 -1.72 -23.80 3.10
CA ILE A 67 -1.44 -25.24 3.19
C ILE A 67 -0.52 -25.68 2.04
N GLU A 68 -0.65 -25.03 0.89
CA GLU A 68 0.12 -25.35 -0.31
C GLU A 68 1.59 -25.00 -0.12
N LEU A 69 2.47 -25.83 -0.68
CA LEU A 69 3.92 -25.67 -0.55
C LEU A 69 4.41 -24.37 -1.18
N PHE A 70 3.87 -24.02 -2.36
CA PHE A 70 4.18 -22.79 -3.10
C PHE A 70 2.90 -22.15 -3.61
N ASP A 71 2.90 -20.84 -3.66
CA ASP A 71 1.92 -20.05 -4.38
C ASP A 71 2.62 -18.87 -5.03
N ILE A 72 2.32 -18.65 -6.32
CA ILE A 72 2.89 -17.57 -7.11
C ILE A 72 1.75 -16.85 -7.79
N ASN A 73 1.73 -15.54 -7.68
CA ASN A 73 0.75 -14.70 -8.35
C ASN A 73 1.47 -13.55 -9.08
N PHE A 74 0.95 -13.23 -10.26
CA PHE A 74 1.31 -12.03 -11.01
C PHE A 74 0.03 -11.32 -11.44
N SER A 75 -0.02 -10.02 -11.21
CA SER A 75 -1.15 -9.17 -11.57
C SER A 75 -0.64 -7.89 -12.23
N SER A 76 -1.30 -7.46 -13.29
CA SER A 76 -1.05 -6.19 -13.94
C SER A 76 -2.36 -5.43 -14.01
N ASN A 77 -2.37 -4.22 -13.49
CA ASN A 77 -3.55 -3.36 -13.42
C ASN A 77 -3.24 -2.00 -14.06
N GLU A 78 -4.05 -1.60 -15.01
CA GLU A 78 -3.99 -0.27 -15.59
C GLU A 78 -5.03 0.63 -14.92
N TRP A 79 -4.53 1.70 -14.32
CA TRP A 79 -5.33 2.68 -13.60
C TRP A 79 -5.56 3.93 -14.45
N ILE A 80 -6.09 4.99 -13.82
CA ILE A 80 -6.35 6.28 -14.48
C ILE A 80 -5.06 6.87 -15.05
N ALA A 81 -5.18 7.65 -16.12
CA ALA A 81 -4.08 8.34 -16.80
C ALA A 81 -2.97 7.42 -17.33
N GLY A 82 -3.27 6.13 -17.58
CA GLY A 82 -2.28 5.19 -18.10
C GLY A 82 -1.25 4.71 -17.08
N ILE A 83 -1.45 4.99 -15.79
CA ILE A 83 -0.57 4.48 -14.72
C ILE A 83 -0.77 2.98 -14.60
N LYS A 84 0.34 2.22 -14.64
CA LYS A 84 0.33 0.77 -14.53
C LYS A 84 0.91 0.31 -13.22
N HIS A 85 0.25 -0.67 -12.61
CA HIS A 85 0.69 -1.33 -11.39
C HIS A 85 0.90 -2.80 -11.72
N ASP A 86 2.15 -3.25 -11.65
CA ASP A 86 2.52 -4.64 -11.80
C ASP A 86 2.88 -5.20 -10.43
N ALA A 87 2.12 -6.19 -10.00
CA ALA A 87 2.29 -6.83 -8.71
C ALA A 87 2.74 -8.28 -8.89
N PHE A 88 3.78 -8.65 -8.20
CA PHE A 88 4.27 -10.03 -8.13
C PHE A 88 4.28 -10.47 -6.67
N SER A 89 3.78 -11.67 -6.40
CA SER A 89 3.87 -12.28 -5.08
C SER A 89 4.22 -13.75 -5.15
N LEU A 90 5.01 -14.18 -4.19
CA LEU A 90 5.46 -15.55 -4.01
C LEU A 90 5.33 -15.91 -2.53
N SER A 91 4.82 -17.09 -2.24
CA SER A 91 4.84 -17.63 -0.88
C SER A 91 5.32 -19.07 -0.88
N TYR A 92 6.01 -19.45 0.20
CA TYR A 92 6.56 -20.76 0.43
C TYR A 92 6.24 -21.22 1.85
N SER A 93 5.55 -22.36 1.97
CA SER A 93 5.08 -22.95 3.22
C SER A 93 5.72 -24.31 3.45
N PRO A 94 6.93 -24.38 4.04
CA PRO A 94 7.56 -25.65 4.36
C PRO A 94 6.76 -26.41 5.43
N SER A 95 6.68 -27.72 5.29
CA SER A 95 6.05 -28.62 6.27
C SER A 95 4.60 -28.23 6.61
N ASN A 96 3.80 -27.86 5.61
CA ASN A 96 2.40 -27.43 5.80
C ASN A 96 2.26 -26.27 6.81
N GLY A 97 3.19 -25.33 6.81
CA GLY A 97 3.16 -24.17 7.66
C GLY A 97 3.66 -24.37 9.11
N GLN A 98 4.11 -25.56 9.49
CA GLN A 98 4.61 -25.81 10.86
C GLN A 98 5.87 -24.98 11.19
N LEU A 99 6.67 -24.66 10.20
CA LEU A 99 7.86 -23.80 10.32
C LEU A 99 7.58 -22.33 9.98
N GLY A 100 6.31 -21.98 9.77
CA GLY A 100 5.88 -20.68 9.27
C GLY A 100 5.80 -20.64 7.75
N VAL A 101 5.35 -19.50 7.23
CA VAL A 101 5.24 -19.24 5.79
C VAL A 101 6.12 -18.05 5.43
N PHE A 102 6.96 -18.24 4.43
CA PHE A 102 7.80 -17.19 3.88
C PHE A 102 7.07 -16.55 2.70
N GLY A 103 7.00 -15.23 2.69
CA GLY A 103 6.38 -14.48 1.60
C GLY A 103 7.32 -13.42 1.05
N PHE A 104 7.27 -13.23 -0.25
CA PHE A 104 7.96 -12.17 -0.98
C PHE A 104 6.96 -11.49 -1.90
N SER A 105 6.95 -10.16 -1.91
CA SER A 105 6.12 -9.38 -2.82
C SER A 105 6.92 -8.23 -3.43
N LEU A 106 6.58 -7.91 -4.67
CA LEU A 106 7.14 -6.79 -5.42
C LEU A 106 5.98 -6.04 -6.06
N LEU A 107 5.95 -4.73 -5.87
CA LEU A 107 5.04 -3.83 -6.55
C LEU A 107 5.86 -2.85 -7.39
N ASN A 108 5.62 -2.84 -8.69
CA ASN A 108 6.18 -1.87 -9.63
C ASN A 108 5.07 -0.91 -10.07
N VAL A 109 5.36 0.38 -10.06
CA VAL A 109 4.41 1.40 -10.53
C VAL A 109 5.06 2.20 -11.64
N ASP A 110 4.47 2.13 -12.82
CA ASP A 110 4.86 2.90 -13.99
C ASP A 110 3.89 4.07 -14.18
N TYR A 111 4.40 5.28 -14.06
CA TYR A 111 3.62 6.51 -14.25
C TYR A 111 3.59 6.99 -15.69
N GLY A 112 4.26 6.29 -16.61
CA GLY A 112 4.42 6.74 -17.99
C GLY A 112 5.22 8.03 -18.11
N GLU A 113 5.04 8.72 -19.22
CA GLU A 113 5.71 9.99 -19.48
C GLU A 113 4.96 11.15 -18.81
N LEU A 114 5.58 11.78 -17.83
CA LEU A 114 5.07 12.98 -17.19
C LEU A 114 5.58 14.21 -17.96
N GLN A 115 4.68 14.89 -18.67
CA GLN A 115 5.00 16.19 -19.30
C GLN A 115 5.02 17.27 -18.22
N GLY A 116 6.23 17.72 -17.87
CA GLY A 116 6.39 18.86 -16.98
C GLY A 116 6.09 20.16 -17.71
N THR A 117 5.20 20.99 -17.15
CA THR A 117 5.01 22.37 -17.59
C THR A 117 5.85 23.29 -16.73
N MET A 118 6.76 24.05 -17.37
CA MET A 118 7.47 25.15 -16.69
C MET A 118 6.74 26.45 -16.96
N VAL A 119 6.53 27.25 -15.91
CA VAL A 119 6.12 28.63 -16.09
C VAL A 119 7.36 29.43 -16.53
N TRP A 120 7.39 29.77 -17.81
CA TRP A 120 8.44 30.60 -18.36
C TRP A 120 8.20 32.07 -17.97
N ASP A 121 9.26 32.77 -17.57
CA ASP A 121 9.18 34.20 -17.33
C ASP A 121 8.86 34.94 -18.64
N ASN A 122 7.76 35.67 -18.63
CA ASN A 122 7.21 36.37 -19.79
C ASN A 122 8.13 37.49 -20.33
N SER A 123 9.26 37.75 -19.67
CA SER A 123 10.27 38.73 -20.09
C SER A 123 11.06 38.28 -21.32
N GLN A 124 11.00 36.99 -21.70
CA GLN A 124 11.79 36.43 -22.80
C GLN A 124 10.98 36.00 -24.02
N GLY A 125 9.68 36.19 -24.03
CA GLY A 125 8.77 35.82 -25.14
C GLY A 125 8.52 34.32 -25.24
N PHE A 126 7.34 34.00 -25.70
CA PHE A 126 6.98 32.60 -26.04
C PHE A 126 7.78 32.15 -27.27
N ILE A 127 8.38 31.00 -27.17
CA ILE A 127 8.82 30.23 -28.34
C ILE A 127 7.77 29.15 -28.61
#